data_16cdccce1346de8453ad2424f24f99e4
#
_entry.id   16cdccce1346de8453ad2424f24f99e4
#
_cell.length_a   1.000
_cell.length_b   1.000
_cell.length_c   1.000
_cell.angle_alpha   90.00
_cell.angle_beta   90.00
_cell.angle_gamma   90.00
#
_symmetry.space_group_name_H-M   'P 1'
#
loop_
_entity.id
_entity.type
_entity.pdbx_description
1 polymer ?
#
loop_
_entity_poly.entity_id
_entity_poly.type
_entity_poly.pdbx_seq_one_letter_code
_entity_poly.pdbx_strand_id
1 'polypeptide(L)'
;SKITFVGCSRWIMEEAKKCNWLRTACFTSIPNPIDVTAFKRMEKRVARKRFGLPEDKFLLLFAAAKLSDTRKGAIFLIEACEKLKEKYQDRIEIVLMGNSSEELISQFPFKVNTLGYISDQDSMISAYACADMFVIPSLEDNLPNTIMESMACGTPCVGFETGGIPEMIDHLKNGYVAKYKDTNDLAVGIKWIIDNQETFRFSEACVRKVHDCYRESVIAEKY
;
A
#
# COMPACT_ATOMS: atom_id res chain seq x y z
N SER A 1 -28.62 2.70 -27.71
CA SER A 1 -28.04 1.93 -26.60
C SER A 1 -27.45 2.87 -25.57
N LYS A 2 -27.79 2.72 -24.29
CA LYS A 2 -27.17 3.50 -23.23
C LYS A 2 -25.81 2.89 -22.92
N ILE A 3 -24.75 3.71 -23.02
CA ILE A 3 -23.40 3.32 -22.62
C ILE A 3 -23.26 3.58 -21.11
N THR A 4 -22.79 2.61 -20.37
CA THR A 4 -22.39 2.75 -18.97
C THR A 4 -20.87 2.77 -18.87
N PHE A 5 -20.32 3.81 -18.26
CA PHE A 5 -18.89 3.90 -17.95
C PHE A 5 -18.61 3.28 -16.58
N VAL A 6 -17.64 2.37 -16.53
CA VAL A 6 -17.23 1.68 -15.31
C VAL A 6 -15.86 2.20 -14.88
N GLY A 7 -15.81 2.87 -13.74
CA GLY A 7 -14.54 3.27 -13.12
C GLY A 7 -14.08 2.23 -12.11
N CYS A 8 -12.77 1.97 -12.01
CA CYS A 8 -12.25 1.03 -11.01
C CYS A 8 -12.22 1.60 -9.57
N SER A 9 -12.46 2.91 -9.39
CA SER A 9 -12.71 3.52 -8.09
C SER A 9 -13.90 4.49 -8.17
N ARG A 10 -14.49 4.80 -7.03
CA ARG A 10 -15.48 5.88 -6.94
C ARG A 10 -14.85 7.23 -7.27
N TRP A 11 -13.59 7.43 -6.85
CA TRP A 11 -12.85 8.64 -7.16
C TRP A 11 -12.77 8.89 -8.66
N ILE A 12 -12.32 7.93 -9.47
CA ILE A 12 -12.18 8.14 -10.93
C ILE A 12 -13.55 8.29 -11.61
N MET A 13 -14.57 7.61 -11.08
CA MET A 13 -15.95 7.79 -11.56
C MET A 13 -16.42 9.23 -11.34
N GLU A 14 -16.18 9.80 -10.15
CA GLU A 14 -16.56 11.19 -9.86
C GLU A 14 -15.75 12.19 -10.68
N GLU A 15 -14.46 11.92 -10.93
CA GLU A 15 -13.66 12.74 -11.84
C GLU A 15 -14.23 12.71 -13.28
N ALA A 16 -14.60 11.54 -13.77
CA ALA A 16 -15.21 11.40 -15.11
C ALA A 16 -16.54 12.16 -15.25
N LYS A 17 -17.36 12.20 -14.20
CA LYS A 17 -18.63 12.96 -14.19
C LYS A 17 -18.44 14.48 -14.37
N LYS A 18 -17.27 15.00 -14.03
CA LYS A 18 -16.95 16.43 -14.22
C LYS A 18 -16.78 16.80 -15.71
N CYS A 19 -16.63 15.82 -16.59
CA CYS A 19 -16.51 16.04 -18.02
C CYS A 19 -17.87 16.44 -18.62
N ASN A 20 -17.93 17.61 -19.24
CA ASN A 20 -19.15 18.14 -19.83
C ASN A 20 -19.77 17.24 -20.92
N TRP A 21 -18.94 16.51 -21.67
CA TRP A 21 -19.35 15.58 -22.73
C TRP A 21 -20.05 14.34 -22.21
N LEU A 22 -19.88 14.02 -20.91
CA LEU A 22 -20.39 12.81 -20.29
C LEU A 22 -21.57 13.06 -19.34
N ARG A 23 -22.14 14.25 -19.31
CA ARG A 23 -23.21 14.66 -18.37
C ARG A 23 -24.45 13.75 -18.38
N THR A 24 -24.75 13.14 -19.52
CA THR A 24 -25.93 12.25 -19.69
C THR A 24 -25.57 10.79 -19.65
N ALA A 25 -24.31 10.45 -19.44
CA ALA A 25 -23.84 9.08 -19.38
C ALA A 25 -24.19 8.40 -18.05
N CYS A 26 -24.36 7.08 -18.09
CA CYS A 26 -24.47 6.28 -16.88
C CYS A 26 -23.08 5.94 -16.36
N PHE A 27 -22.90 5.99 -15.02
CA PHE A 27 -21.64 5.66 -14.37
C PHE A 27 -21.85 4.65 -13.26
N THR A 28 -20.91 3.75 -13.11
CA THR A 28 -20.80 2.84 -11.97
C THR A 28 -19.34 2.68 -11.58
N SER A 29 -19.09 2.18 -10.37
CA SER A 29 -17.73 1.88 -9.91
C SER A 29 -17.64 0.40 -9.56
N ILE A 30 -16.74 -0.32 -10.23
CA ILE A 30 -16.43 -1.72 -9.98
C ILE A 30 -14.91 -1.83 -9.84
N PRO A 31 -14.38 -2.17 -8.65
CA PRO A 31 -12.94 -2.26 -8.43
C PRO A 31 -12.29 -3.36 -9.27
N ASN A 32 -10.97 -3.28 -9.42
CA ASN A 32 -10.21 -4.39 -9.99
C ASN A 32 -10.27 -5.61 -9.07
N PRO A 33 -10.36 -6.83 -9.62
CA PRO A 33 -10.26 -8.06 -8.82
C PRO A 33 -8.82 -8.39 -8.47
N ILE A 34 -8.66 -9.25 -7.45
CA ILE A 34 -7.39 -9.90 -7.13
C ILE A 34 -7.59 -11.39 -6.91
N ASP A 35 -6.64 -12.20 -7.40
CA ASP A 35 -6.59 -13.63 -7.11
C ASP A 35 -6.12 -13.87 -5.66
N VAL A 36 -7.09 -14.12 -4.77
CA VAL A 36 -6.84 -14.40 -3.35
C VAL A 36 -6.33 -15.83 -3.09
N THR A 37 -6.27 -16.68 -4.11
CA THR A 37 -5.64 -18.02 -4.00
C THR A 37 -4.15 -17.93 -4.19
N ALA A 38 -3.70 -16.98 -4.99
CA ALA A 38 -2.30 -16.66 -5.22
C ALA A 38 -1.80 -15.69 -4.13
N PHE A 39 -2.37 -14.48 -4.06
CA PHE A 39 -2.02 -13.51 -3.02
C PHE A 39 -2.71 -13.89 -1.70
N LYS A 40 -1.94 -14.48 -0.80
CA LYS A 40 -2.40 -14.95 0.51
C LYS A 40 -1.33 -14.79 1.57
N ARG A 41 -1.74 -14.91 2.81
CA ARG A 41 -0.82 -14.86 3.95
C ARG A 41 0.30 -15.90 3.82
N MET A 42 1.51 -15.45 4.09
CA MET A 42 2.68 -16.28 4.25
C MET A 42 3.27 -16.04 5.64
N GLU A 43 3.96 -17.03 6.19
CA GLU A 43 4.69 -16.84 7.44
C GLU A 43 5.79 -15.80 7.25
N LYS A 44 5.77 -14.72 8.02
CA LYS A 44 6.67 -13.57 7.92
C LYS A 44 8.15 -13.99 8.00
N ARG A 45 8.48 -14.92 8.88
CA ARG A 45 9.83 -15.44 9.04
C ARG A 45 10.34 -16.13 7.76
N VAL A 46 9.50 -16.90 7.09
CA VAL A 46 9.84 -17.55 5.81
C VAL A 46 10.10 -16.49 4.73
N ALA A 47 9.22 -15.49 4.66
CA ALA A 47 9.36 -14.38 3.72
C ALA A 47 10.65 -13.58 3.95
N ARG A 48 10.96 -13.23 5.21
CA ARG A 48 12.19 -12.52 5.59
C ARG A 48 13.45 -13.31 5.26
N LYS A 49 13.46 -14.60 5.54
CA LYS A 49 14.59 -15.49 5.23
C LYS A 49 14.90 -15.52 3.74
N ARG A 50 13.88 -15.50 2.87
CA ARG A 50 14.05 -15.47 1.41
C ARG A 50 14.92 -14.29 0.94
N PHE A 51 14.80 -13.15 1.60
CA PHE A 51 15.52 -11.92 1.24
C PHE A 51 16.68 -11.57 2.17
N GLY A 52 17.03 -12.44 3.14
CA GLY A 52 18.06 -12.17 4.13
C GLY A 52 17.77 -10.99 5.05
N LEU A 53 16.48 -10.74 5.32
CA LEU A 53 16.01 -9.61 6.14
C LEU A 53 16.00 -9.96 7.64
N PRO A 54 16.21 -8.97 8.54
CA PRO A 54 16.22 -9.19 9.98
C PRO A 54 14.86 -9.64 10.51
N GLU A 55 14.87 -10.54 11.49
CA GLU A 55 13.65 -11.04 12.14
C GLU A 55 13.17 -10.12 13.27
N ASP A 56 14.08 -9.38 13.90
CA ASP A 56 13.89 -8.56 15.10
C ASP A 56 13.56 -7.07 14.80
N LYS A 57 13.55 -6.66 13.53
CA LYS A 57 13.26 -5.29 13.12
C LYS A 57 11.83 -5.13 12.61
N PHE A 58 11.33 -3.93 12.75
CA PHE A 58 10.08 -3.49 12.13
C PHE A 58 10.38 -3.04 10.69
N LEU A 59 9.82 -3.73 9.72
CA LEU A 59 10.12 -3.51 8.31
C LEU A 59 9.02 -2.69 7.64
N LEU A 60 9.37 -1.48 7.16
CA LEU A 60 8.52 -0.62 6.33
C LEU A 60 8.82 -0.91 4.86
N LEU A 61 7.85 -1.46 4.14
CA LEU A 61 7.95 -1.65 2.69
C LEU A 61 7.48 -0.39 1.94
N PHE A 62 8.28 0.05 0.99
CA PHE A 62 7.88 1.02 -0.04
C PHE A 62 8.14 0.41 -1.41
N ALA A 63 7.14 0.46 -2.29
CA ALA A 63 7.20 -0.22 -3.59
C ALA A 63 6.75 0.67 -4.73
N ALA A 64 7.54 0.70 -5.80
CA ALA A 64 7.19 1.30 -7.09
C ALA A 64 8.10 0.75 -8.18
N ALA A 65 7.63 0.67 -9.41
CA ALA A 65 8.49 0.25 -10.54
C ALA A 65 9.75 1.13 -10.66
N LYS A 66 9.58 2.44 -10.45
CA LYS A 66 10.67 3.42 -10.34
C LYS A 66 10.45 4.24 -9.06
N LEU A 67 11.30 4.01 -8.05
CA LEU A 67 11.16 4.63 -6.73
C LEU A 67 11.43 6.15 -6.76
N SER A 68 12.14 6.66 -7.77
CA SER A 68 12.35 8.09 -8.01
C SER A 68 11.19 8.78 -8.74
N ASP A 69 10.08 8.08 -9.07
CA ASP A 69 8.88 8.73 -9.59
C ASP A 69 8.26 9.60 -8.49
N THR A 70 8.30 10.93 -8.70
CA THR A 70 7.82 11.92 -7.72
C THR A 70 6.35 11.70 -7.32
N ARG A 71 5.52 11.15 -8.22
CA ARG A 71 4.13 10.82 -7.94
C ARG A 71 3.98 9.74 -6.87
N LYS A 72 4.98 8.87 -6.71
CA LYS A 72 4.99 7.80 -5.70
C LYS A 72 5.39 8.29 -4.30
N GLY A 73 5.90 9.52 -4.19
CA GLY A 73 6.00 10.25 -2.95
C GLY A 73 7.10 9.78 -2.00
N ALA A 74 8.21 9.19 -2.51
CA ALA A 74 9.33 8.73 -1.67
C ALA A 74 9.83 9.82 -0.71
N ILE A 75 9.86 11.08 -1.14
CA ILE A 75 10.31 12.20 -0.31
C ILE A 75 9.45 12.36 0.96
N PHE A 76 8.13 12.15 0.87
CA PHE A 76 7.25 12.25 2.03
C PHE A 76 7.48 11.11 3.03
N LEU A 77 7.83 9.91 2.53
CA LEU A 77 8.23 8.80 3.40
C LEU A 77 9.55 9.11 4.11
N ILE A 78 10.55 9.66 3.39
CA ILE A 78 11.84 10.06 3.97
C ILE A 78 11.62 11.09 5.08
N GLU A 79 10.84 12.14 4.83
CA GLU A 79 10.52 13.16 5.81
C GLU A 79 9.75 12.62 7.03
N ALA A 80 8.82 11.69 6.81
CA ALA A 80 8.11 11.02 7.90
C ALA A 80 9.07 10.15 8.73
N CYS A 81 10.01 9.45 8.08
CA CYS A 81 11.05 8.66 8.74
C CYS A 81 11.99 9.53 9.59
N GLU A 82 12.37 10.73 9.12
CA GLU A 82 13.19 11.66 9.91
C GLU A 82 12.51 12.04 11.24
N LYS A 83 11.18 12.22 11.25
CA LYS A 83 10.41 12.51 12.46
C LYS A 83 10.34 11.34 13.45
N LEU A 84 10.56 10.13 12.96
CA LEU A 84 10.53 8.90 13.75
C LEU A 84 11.93 8.46 14.24
N LYS A 85 12.99 9.02 13.65
CA LYS A 85 14.37 8.59 13.83
C LYS A 85 14.77 8.51 15.30
N GLU A 86 14.59 9.59 16.05
CA GLU A 86 15.04 9.67 17.45
C GLU A 86 14.48 8.52 18.32
N LYS A 87 13.20 8.17 18.10
CA LYS A 87 12.52 7.17 18.93
C LYS A 87 12.71 5.73 18.45
N TYR A 88 12.90 5.53 17.13
CA TYR A 88 12.84 4.20 16.51
C TYR A 88 14.11 3.80 15.74
N GLN A 89 15.25 4.51 15.96
CA GLN A 89 16.53 4.30 15.25
C GLN A 89 16.91 2.82 15.12
N ASP A 90 16.84 2.08 16.23
CA ASP A 90 17.28 0.69 16.29
C ASP A 90 16.14 -0.32 16.05
N ARG A 91 14.94 0.16 15.76
CA ARG A 91 13.76 -0.69 15.61
C ARG A 91 13.27 -0.80 14.18
N ILE A 92 13.45 0.24 13.37
CA ILE A 92 12.91 0.32 12.01
C ILE A 92 14.01 0.07 10.98
N GLU A 93 13.70 -0.72 9.96
CA GLU A 93 14.45 -0.76 8.71
C GLU A 93 13.48 -0.58 7.54
N ILE A 94 13.99 0.01 6.45
CA ILE A 94 13.23 0.23 5.23
C ILE A 94 13.47 -0.92 4.27
N VAL A 95 12.43 -1.36 3.59
CA VAL A 95 12.52 -2.31 2.48
C VAL A 95 12.04 -1.61 1.21
N LEU A 96 12.89 -1.54 0.20
CA LEU A 96 12.57 -0.94 -1.09
C LEU A 96 12.36 -2.03 -2.14
N MET A 97 11.19 -2.06 -2.77
CA MET A 97 10.87 -2.94 -3.89
C MET A 97 10.70 -2.11 -5.16
N GLY A 98 11.61 -2.29 -6.12
CA GLY A 98 11.67 -1.58 -7.39
C GLY A 98 13.05 -1.01 -7.70
N ASN A 99 13.14 -0.26 -8.79
CA ASN A 99 14.38 0.38 -9.20
C ASN A 99 14.67 1.61 -8.34
N SER A 100 15.76 1.58 -7.58
CA SER A 100 16.24 2.66 -6.72
C SER A 100 17.63 3.13 -7.15
N SER A 101 17.96 4.39 -6.83
CA SER A 101 19.32 4.92 -6.93
C SER A 101 19.98 4.98 -5.56
N GLU A 102 21.31 4.94 -5.52
CA GLU A 102 22.06 5.15 -4.28
C GLU A 102 21.77 6.51 -3.64
N GLU A 103 21.55 7.52 -4.47
CA GLU A 103 21.17 8.86 -4.03
C GLU A 103 19.84 8.86 -3.25
N LEU A 104 18.82 8.11 -3.72
CA LEU A 104 17.56 7.99 -3.00
C LEU A 104 17.74 7.19 -1.69
N ILE A 105 18.51 6.09 -1.76
CA ILE A 105 18.76 5.22 -0.60
C ILE A 105 19.43 6.00 0.52
N SER A 106 20.44 6.82 0.20
CA SER A 106 21.22 7.60 1.18
C SER A 106 20.41 8.69 1.91
N GLN A 107 19.24 9.05 1.41
CA GLN A 107 18.36 10.04 2.05
C GLN A 107 17.51 9.45 3.19
N PHE A 108 17.40 8.12 3.28
CA PHE A 108 16.64 7.51 4.37
C PHE A 108 17.43 7.56 5.69
N PRO A 109 16.79 7.96 6.81
CA PRO A 109 17.46 8.01 8.12
C PRO A 109 17.61 6.64 8.78
N PHE A 110 16.98 5.61 8.23
CA PHE A 110 17.03 4.23 8.68
C PHE A 110 17.82 3.37 7.71
N LYS A 111 18.29 2.21 8.17
CA LYS A 111 18.92 1.23 7.28
C LYS A 111 17.95 0.78 6.20
N VAL A 112 18.42 0.72 4.96
CA VAL A 112 17.66 0.34 3.78
C VAL A 112 18.10 -1.01 3.28
N ASN A 113 17.12 -1.88 3.01
CA ASN A 113 17.29 -3.16 2.33
C ASN A 113 16.59 -3.06 0.97
N THR A 114 17.31 -3.31 -0.11
CA THR A 114 16.76 -3.23 -1.46
C THR A 114 16.47 -4.63 -2.00
N LEU A 115 15.24 -4.84 -2.48
CA LEU A 115 14.83 -6.09 -3.13
C LEU A 115 15.00 -6.03 -4.65
N GLY A 116 15.28 -4.84 -5.20
CA GLY A 116 15.31 -4.63 -6.65
C GLY A 116 13.92 -4.72 -7.29
N TYR A 117 13.90 -4.79 -8.61
CA TYR A 117 12.66 -4.99 -9.36
C TYR A 117 12.23 -6.46 -9.31
N ILE A 118 11.03 -6.71 -8.83
CA ILE A 118 10.44 -8.05 -8.73
C ILE A 118 9.33 -8.16 -9.77
N SER A 119 9.36 -9.21 -10.59
CA SER A 119 8.35 -9.48 -11.63
C SER A 119 7.62 -10.81 -11.45
N ASP A 120 8.19 -11.74 -10.68
CA ASP A 120 7.54 -13.00 -10.39
C ASP A 120 6.62 -12.90 -9.17
N GLN A 121 5.50 -13.61 -9.24
CA GLN A 121 4.44 -13.55 -8.25
C GLN A 121 4.87 -14.05 -6.87
N ASP A 122 5.63 -15.12 -6.78
CA ASP A 122 6.04 -15.71 -5.50
C ASP A 122 6.98 -14.79 -4.72
N SER A 123 7.92 -14.13 -5.42
CA SER A 123 8.79 -13.12 -4.82
C SER A 123 7.99 -11.88 -4.41
N MET A 124 6.99 -11.48 -5.19
CA MET A 124 6.12 -10.35 -4.87
C MET A 124 5.30 -10.61 -3.60
N ILE A 125 4.69 -11.80 -3.48
CA ILE A 125 3.98 -12.24 -2.27
C ILE A 125 4.94 -12.22 -1.07
N SER A 126 6.16 -12.76 -1.24
CA SER A 126 7.16 -12.77 -0.18
C SER A 126 7.58 -11.35 0.22
N ALA A 127 7.70 -10.42 -0.73
CA ALA A 127 8.04 -9.03 -0.46
C ALA A 127 6.96 -8.31 0.37
N TYR A 128 5.68 -8.53 0.08
CA TYR A 128 4.61 -8.00 0.93
C TYR A 128 4.57 -8.68 2.29
N ALA A 129 4.69 -10.00 2.34
CA ALA A 129 4.60 -10.78 3.58
C ALA A 129 5.77 -10.56 4.54
N CYS A 130 6.97 -10.15 4.06
CA CYS A 130 8.11 -9.89 4.92
C CYS A 130 7.97 -8.61 5.74
N ALA A 131 7.14 -7.66 5.28
CA ALA A 131 6.97 -6.36 5.88
C ALA A 131 5.97 -6.37 7.05
N ASP A 132 6.12 -5.41 7.95
CA ASP A 132 5.16 -5.15 9.02
C ASP A 132 4.09 -4.15 8.58
N MET A 133 4.45 -3.29 7.61
CA MET A 133 3.51 -2.40 6.92
C MET A 133 4.01 -2.05 5.53
N PHE A 134 3.08 -1.72 4.65
CA PHE A 134 3.32 -1.12 3.35
C PHE A 134 2.97 0.37 3.40
N VAL A 135 3.92 1.24 3.05
CA VAL A 135 3.70 2.69 3.00
C VAL A 135 3.58 3.13 1.56
N ILE A 136 2.47 3.76 1.23
CA ILE A 136 2.14 4.25 -0.12
C ILE A 136 1.80 5.75 -0.07
N PRO A 137 2.80 6.64 -0.01
CA PRO A 137 2.60 8.09 0.06
C PRO A 137 2.39 8.69 -1.34
N SER A 138 1.69 7.97 -2.22
CA SER A 138 1.40 8.42 -3.58
C SER A 138 0.65 9.75 -3.56
N LEU A 139 1.04 10.64 -4.47
CA LEU A 139 0.38 11.93 -4.65
C LEU A 139 -0.84 11.81 -5.58
N GLU A 140 -0.84 10.80 -6.42
CA GLU A 140 -1.90 10.51 -7.36
C GLU A 140 -1.91 9.01 -7.64
N ASP A 141 -3.01 8.36 -7.33
CA ASP A 141 -3.22 6.94 -7.60
C ASP A 141 -4.72 6.63 -7.67
N ASN A 142 -5.14 5.92 -8.69
CA ASN A 142 -6.56 5.67 -8.87
C ASN A 142 -7.08 4.57 -7.91
N LEU A 143 -6.60 3.34 -8.09
CA LEU A 143 -6.89 2.19 -7.22
C LEU A 143 -5.66 1.27 -7.24
N PRO A 144 -4.63 1.57 -6.39
CA PRO A 144 -3.34 0.89 -6.48
C PRO A 144 -3.46 -0.60 -6.13
N ASN A 145 -3.22 -1.47 -7.10
CA ASN A 145 -3.23 -2.93 -6.89
C ASN A 145 -2.25 -3.35 -5.78
N THR A 146 -1.17 -2.62 -5.60
CA THR A 146 -0.18 -2.86 -4.54
C THR A 146 -0.77 -2.82 -3.13
N ILE A 147 -1.83 -2.04 -2.88
CA ILE A 147 -2.57 -2.09 -1.61
C ILE A 147 -3.34 -3.40 -1.49
N MET A 148 -4.05 -3.82 -2.55
CA MET A 148 -4.78 -5.10 -2.53
C MET A 148 -3.84 -6.28 -2.31
N GLU A 149 -2.71 -6.31 -3.01
CA GLU A 149 -1.67 -7.33 -2.93
C GLU A 149 -1.07 -7.39 -1.52
N SER A 150 -0.68 -6.23 -0.96
CA SER A 150 -0.17 -6.11 0.40
C SER A 150 -1.17 -6.62 1.44
N MET A 151 -2.42 -6.15 1.35
CA MET A 151 -3.47 -6.53 2.29
C MET A 151 -3.89 -8.00 2.14
N ALA A 152 -3.88 -8.57 0.93
CA ALA A 152 -4.12 -9.99 0.71
C ALA A 152 -3.04 -10.87 1.39
N CYS A 153 -1.80 -10.38 1.41
CA CYS A 153 -0.69 -10.99 2.16
C CYS A 153 -0.76 -10.73 3.68
N GLY A 154 -1.75 -9.96 4.14
CA GLY A 154 -1.97 -9.65 5.55
C GLY A 154 -1.15 -8.47 6.07
N THR A 155 -0.58 -7.65 5.21
CA THR A 155 0.27 -6.51 5.56
C THR A 155 -0.55 -5.22 5.51
N PRO A 156 -0.69 -4.49 6.65
CA PRO A 156 -1.45 -3.26 6.72
C PRO A 156 -0.78 -2.13 5.93
N CYS A 157 -1.59 -1.17 5.48
CA CYS A 157 -1.14 -0.09 4.63
C CYS A 157 -1.26 1.28 5.31
N VAL A 158 -0.28 2.16 5.02
CA VAL A 158 -0.34 3.59 5.37
C VAL A 158 -0.24 4.38 4.08
N GLY A 159 -1.22 5.22 3.79
CA GLY A 159 -1.24 6.01 2.55
C GLY A 159 -1.88 7.37 2.73
N PHE A 160 -1.70 8.26 1.75
CA PHE A 160 -2.35 9.56 1.75
C PHE A 160 -3.83 9.48 1.36
N GLU A 161 -4.62 10.44 1.83
CA GLU A 161 -6.00 10.69 1.42
C GLU A 161 -6.02 11.27 -0.01
N THR A 162 -5.78 10.39 -1.01
CA THR A 162 -5.77 10.77 -2.42
C THR A 162 -6.29 9.62 -3.30
N GLY A 163 -6.94 9.97 -4.41
CA GLY A 163 -7.44 9.00 -5.36
C GLY A 163 -8.38 7.99 -4.73
N GLY A 164 -8.21 6.73 -5.08
CA GLY A 164 -8.96 5.61 -4.50
C GLY A 164 -8.33 4.99 -3.25
N ILE A 165 -7.20 5.50 -2.75
CA ILE A 165 -6.54 4.96 -1.54
C ILE A 165 -7.49 4.91 -0.33
N PRO A 166 -8.29 5.97 -0.03
CA PRO A 166 -9.24 5.93 1.08
C PRO A 166 -10.40 4.92 0.91
N GLU A 167 -10.64 4.44 -0.31
CA GLU A 167 -11.65 3.39 -0.55
C GLU A 167 -11.11 2.00 -0.15
N MET A 168 -9.79 1.84 -0.16
CA MET A 168 -9.10 0.58 0.09
C MET A 168 -8.72 0.40 1.55
N ILE A 169 -8.23 1.47 2.20
CA ILE A 169 -7.77 1.45 3.58
C ILE A 169 -8.91 1.91 4.50
N ASP A 170 -9.38 1.01 5.35
CA ASP A 170 -10.30 1.35 6.44
C ASP A 170 -9.48 1.93 7.59
N HIS A 171 -9.48 3.27 7.70
CA HIS A 171 -8.67 4.04 8.65
C HIS A 171 -8.83 3.52 10.09
N LEU A 172 -7.70 3.30 10.78
CA LEU A 172 -7.62 2.74 12.14
C LEU A 172 -8.18 1.32 12.31
N LYS A 173 -8.31 0.55 11.20
CA LYS A 173 -8.76 -0.86 11.24
C LYS A 173 -7.76 -1.79 10.57
N ASN A 174 -7.50 -1.59 9.28
CA ASN A 174 -6.55 -2.38 8.50
C ASN A 174 -5.37 -1.54 7.99
N GLY A 175 -5.29 -0.28 8.42
CA GLY A 175 -4.25 0.65 8.04
C GLY A 175 -4.57 2.07 8.48
N TYR A 176 -3.83 3.01 7.93
CA TYR A 176 -3.97 4.43 8.24
C TYR A 176 -4.02 5.27 6.97
N VAL A 177 -5.03 6.14 6.87
CA VAL A 177 -5.15 7.14 5.82
C VAL A 177 -4.68 8.46 6.40
N ALA A 178 -3.53 8.94 5.94
CA ALA A 178 -2.94 10.20 6.36
C ALA A 178 -3.43 11.35 5.46
N LYS A 179 -3.51 12.54 6.01
CA LYS A 179 -3.86 13.75 5.27
C LYS A 179 -2.91 13.95 4.09
N TYR A 180 -3.47 14.39 2.98
CA TYR A 180 -2.71 14.57 1.74
C TYR A 180 -1.49 15.47 1.93
N LYS A 181 -0.31 14.97 1.57
CA LYS A 181 1.00 15.65 1.71
C LYS A 181 1.42 16.03 3.14
N ASP A 182 0.74 15.56 4.17
CA ASP A 182 1.12 15.82 5.56
C ASP A 182 2.07 14.73 6.08
N THR A 183 3.36 15.04 6.12
CA THR A 183 4.40 14.11 6.59
C THR A 183 4.33 13.89 8.11
N ASN A 184 3.74 14.82 8.88
CA ASN A 184 3.51 14.60 10.31
C ASN A 184 2.42 13.55 10.51
N ASP A 185 1.32 13.67 9.77
CA ASP A 185 0.22 12.71 9.85
C ASP A 185 0.63 11.34 9.29
N LEU A 186 1.47 11.31 8.24
CA LEU A 186 2.07 10.06 7.74
C LEU A 186 2.92 9.38 8.82
N ALA A 187 3.75 10.14 9.54
CA ALA A 187 4.54 9.63 10.66
C ALA A 187 3.66 9.14 11.82
N VAL A 188 2.54 9.84 12.11
CA VAL A 188 1.54 9.38 13.09
C VAL A 188 0.94 8.03 12.66
N GLY A 189 0.60 7.86 11.39
CA GLY A 189 0.07 6.60 10.87
C GLY A 189 1.05 5.44 10.98
N ILE A 190 2.31 5.66 10.63
CA ILE A 190 3.40 4.68 10.80
C ILE A 190 3.53 4.31 12.29
N LYS A 191 3.65 5.31 13.14
CA LYS A 191 3.74 5.11 14.60
C LYS A 191 2.54 4.33 15.14
N TRP A 192 1.32 4.65 14.70
CA TRP A 192 0.11 3.99 15.16
C TRP A 192 0.14 2.48 14.87
N ILE A 193 0.58 2.05 13.69
CA ILE A 193 0.73 0.62 13.40
C ILE A 193 1.79 -0.02 14.29
N ILE A 194 2.96 0.62 14.46
CA ILE A 194 4.04 0.10 15.33
C ILE A 194 3.54 -0.11 16.76
N ASP A 195 2.85 0.88 17.32
CA ASP A 195 2.40 0.85 18.72
C ASP A 195 1.24 -0.14 18.98
N ASN A 196 0.51 -0.53 17.91
CA ASN A 196 -0.67 -1.39 18.02
C ASN A 196 -0.49 -2.80 17.42
N GLN A 197 0.70 -3.17 16.96
CA GLN A 197 0.95 -4.44 16.27
C GLN A 197 0.61 -5.69 17.11
N GLU A 198 0.74 -5.61 18.44
CA GLU A 198 0.46 -6.73 19.35
C GLU A 198 -1.02 -6.83 19.75
N THR A 199 -1.72 -5.69 19.75
CA THR A 199 -3.10 -5.61 20.21
C THR A 199 -4.12 -5.68 19.07
N PHE A 200 -3.75 -5.17 17.90
CA PHE A 200 -4.61 -5.16 16.71
C PHE A 200 -4.32 -6.35 15.79
N ARG A 201 -5.39 -6.99 15.35
CA ARG A 201 -5.30 -8.08 14.35
C ARG A 201 -5.30 -7.50 12.93
N PHE A 202 -4.30 -6.68 12.63
CA PHE A 202 -4.18 -6.02 11.32
C PHE A 202 -4.26 -6.99 10.15
N SER A 203 -3.52 -8.09 10.24
CA SER A 203 -3.45 -9.08 9.17
C SER A 203 -4.82 -9.68 8.85
N GLU A 204 -5.63 -9.99 9.88
CA GLU A 204 -6.98 -10.52 9.68
C GLU A 204 -7.91 -9.47 9.06
N ALA A 205 -7.82 -8.21 9.53
CA ALA A 205 -8.62 -7.11 9.00
C ALA A 205 -8.29 -6.81 7.52
N CYS A 206 -7.00 -6.85 7.16
CA CYS A 206 -6.53 -6.69 5.78
C CYS A 206 -7.10 -7.78 4.87
N VAL A 207 -6.88 -9.04 5.22
CA VAL A 207 -7.35 -10.19 4.44
C VAL A 207 -8.86 -10.16 4.28
N ARG A 208 -9.60 -9.88 5.37
CA ARG A 208 -11.06 -9.77 5.33
C ARG A 208 -11.51 -8.69 4.33
N LYS A 209 -10.93 -7.49 4.39
CA LYS A 209 -11.25 -6.41 3.45
C LYS A 209 -11.08 -6.84 2.00
N VAL A 210 -9.97 -7.52 1.69
CA VAL A 210 -9.69 -8.00 0.32
C VAL A 210 -10.70 -9.06 -0.10
N HIS A 211 -10.97 -10.05 0.74
CA HIS A 211 -11.94 -11.10 0.44
C HIS A 211 -13.36 -10.56 0.23
N ASP A 212 -13.79 -9.60 1.06
CA ASP A 212 -15.15 -9.07 1.01
C ASP A 212 -15.35 -8.08 -0.15
N CYS A 213 -14.29 -7.40 -0.60
CA CYS A 213 -14.42 -6.28 -1.55
C CYS A 213 -13.81 -6.54 -2.92
N TYR A 214 -12.74 -7.37 -3.01
CA TYR A 214 -11.86 -7.40 -4.20
C TYR A 214 -11.62 -8.81 -4.77
N ARG A 215 -12.03 -9.90 -4.12
CA ARG A 215 -11.88 -11.24 -4.70
C ARG A 215 -12.67 -11.36 -6.01
N GLU A 216 -12.16 -12.14 -6.95
CA GLU A 216 -12.71 -12.28 -8.30
C GLU A 216 -14.22 -12.59 -8.32
N SER A 217 -14.69 -13.52 -7.47
CA SER A 217 -16.12 -13.87 -7.44
C SER A 217 -17.02 -12.71 -7.01
N VAL A 218 -16.58 -11.90 -6.03
CA VAL A 218 -17.32 -10.70 -5.58
C VAL A 218 -17.35 -9.63 -6.66
N ILE A 219 -16.27 -9.49 -7.41
CA ILE A 219 -16.20 -8.50 -8.50
C ILE A 219 -17.03 -8.97 -9.71
N ALA A 220 -16.98 -10.26 -10.06
CA ALA A 220 -17.79 -10.80 -11.16
C ALA A 220 -19.30 -10.61 -10.97
N GLU A 221 -19.78 -10.70 -9.71
CA GLU A 221 -21.20 -10.47 -9.37
C GLU A 221 -21.65 -9.01 -9.59
N LYS A 222 -20.72 -8.05 -9.71
CA LYS A 222 -21.03 -6.63 -9.91
C LYS A 222 -21.18 -6.24 -11.40
N TYR A 223 -20.74 -7.11 -12.32
CA TYR A 223 -20.91 -6.95 -13.77
C TYR A 223 -22.20 -7.59 -14.28
#